data_b8cca555e389a2a7bb543b6c90180ad0
#
_entry.id   b8cca555e389a2a7bb543b6c90180ad0
#
_cell.length_a   1.000
_cell.length_b   1.000
_cell.length_c   1.000
_cell.angle_alpha   90.00
_cell.angle_beta   90.00
_cell.angle_gamma   90.00
#
_symmetry.space_group_name_H-M   'P 1'
#
loop_
_entity.id
_entity.type
_entity.pdbx_description
1 polymer ?
#
loop_
_entity_poly.entity_id
_entity_poly.type
_entity_poly.pdbx_seq_one_letter_code
_entity_poly.pdbx_strand_id
1 'polypeptide(L)'
;MVGSLVAFMIANPAASHALTALLETAGMSAAMILLRTPRPEGTAALLVSTYYYGREAGQREHDIKHAGWDAVQAHLGAEFLYGWYLPNLEQWVAPTCAAWAVAAAIYLIRSRTTRAPAPKPVGRGRS
;
A
#
# COMPACT_ATOMS: atom_id res chain seq x y z
N MET A 1 20.63 -2.95 -18.83
CA MET A 1 19.75 -2.20 -17.90
C MET A 1 18.76 -3.11 -17.14
N VAL A 2 18.02 -4.02 -17.80
CA VAL A 2 17.04 -4.90 -17.10
C VAL A 2 17.72 -5.80 -16.06
N GLY A 3 18.89 -6.40 -16.37
CA GLY A 3 19.59 -7.27 -15.42
C GLY A 3 20.07 -6.58 -14.14
N SER A 4 20.42 -5.30 -14.20
CA SER A 4 20.84 -4.54 -13.02
C SER A 4 19.64 -4.21 -12.09
N LEU A 5 18.46 -3.96 -12.64
CA LEU A 5 17.25 -3.73 -11.86
C LEU A 5 16.79 -5.02 -11.14
N VAL A 6 16.80 -6.15 -11.86
CA VAL A 6 16.45 -7.46 -11.27
C VAL A 6 17.41 -7.81 -10.14
N ALA A 7 18.72 -7.65 -10.35
CA ALA A 7 19.71 -7.90 -9.31
C ALA A 7 19.51 -6.98 -8.08
N PHE A 8 19.19 -5.70 -8.30
CA PHE A 8 18.87 -4.78 -7.22
C PHE A 8 17.62 -5.21 -6.43
N MET A 9 16.57 -5.61 -7.13
CA MET A 9 15.32 -6.05 -6.49
C MET A 9 15.51 -7.32 -5.66
N ILE A 10 16.32 -8.27 -6.13
CA ILE A 10 16.66 -9.48 -5.37
C ILE A 10 17.48 -9.14 -4.12
N ALA A 11 18.43 -8.22 -4.23
CA ALA A 11 19.27 -7.80 -3.11
C ALA A 11 18.54 -6.91 -2.08
N ASN A 12 17.40 -6.33 -2.46
CA ASN A 12 16.65 -5.38 -1.62
C ASN A 12 15.16 -5.72 -1.58
N PRO A 13 14.75 -6.73 -0.81
CA PRO A 13 13.35 -7.19 -0.77
C PRO A 13 12.35 -6.08 -0.39
N ALA A 14 12.68 -5.24 0.60
CA ALA A 14 11.82 -4.13 1.02
C ALA A 14 11.59 -3.11 -0.11
N ALA A 15 12.64 -2.78 -0.88
CA ALA A 15 12.52 -1.90 -2.05
C ALA A 15 11.70 -2.53 -3.18
N SER A 16 11.86 -3.85 -3.39
CA SER A 16 11.06 -4.62 -4.34
C SER A 16 9.58 -4.60 -3.98
N HIS A 17 9.25 -4.87 -2.71
CA HIS A 17 7.88 -4.82 -2.21
C HIS A 17 7.28 -3.41 -2.29
N ALA A 18 8.06 -2.37 -1.97
CA ALA A 18 7.61 -0.99 -2.09
C ALA A 18 7.26 -0.61 -3.54
N LEU A 19 8.11 -0.99 -4.50
CA LEU A 19 7.85 -0.75 -5.93
C LEU A 19 6.60 -1.49 -6.41
N THR A 20 6.44 -2.76 -6.02
CA THR A 20 5.26 -3.55 -6.38
C THR A 20 4.00 -2.94 -5.77
N ALA A 21 4.02 -2.57 -4.49
CA ALA A 21 2.89 -1.92 -3.82
C ALA A 21 2.50 -0.58 -4.46
N LEU A 22 3.48 0.18 -4.96
CA LEU A 22 3.24 1.42 -5.71
C LEU A 22 2.45 1.15 -7.00
N LEU A 23 2.87 0.16 -7.78
CA LEU A 23 2.21 -0.23 -9.03
C LEU A 23 0.81 -0.82 -8.77
N GLU A 24 0.68 -1.68 -7.77
CA GLU A 24 -0.59 -2.28 -7.36
C GLU A 24 -1.59 -1.21 -6.91
N THR A 25 -1.16 -0.28 -6.06
CA THR A 25 -2.03 0.82 -5.58
C THR A 25 -2.47 1.71 -6.71
N ALA A 26 -1.57 2.06 -7.63
CA ALA A 26 -1.91 2.87 -8.81
C ALA A 26 -2.92 2.15 -9.72
N GLY A 27 -2.67 0.88 -10.04
CA GLY A 27 -3.54 0.06 -10.87
C GLY A 27 -4.92 -0.16 -10.24
N MET A 28 -4.98 -0.52 -8.96
CA MET A 28 -6.24 -0.69 -8.23
C MET A 28 -7.01 0.63 -8.12
N SER A 29 -6.33 1.74 -7.84
CA SER A 29 -6.96 3.06 -7.81
C SER A 29 -7.58 3.41 -9.16
N ALA A 30 -6.87 3.17 -10.25
CA ALA A 30 -7.39 3.41 -11.60
C ALA A 30 -8.63 2.56 -11.89
N ALA A 31 -8.59 1.26 -11.58
CA ALA A 31 -9.74 0.37 -11.73
C ALA A 31 -10.94 0.83 -10.89
N MET A 32 -10.72 1.20 -9.63
CA MET A 32 -11.76 1.69 -8.73
C MET A 32 -12.34 3.03 -9.16
N ILE A 33 -11.53 3.92 -9.77
CA ILE A 33 -12.02 5.17 -10.38
C ILE A 33 -12.98 4.86 -11.54
N LEU A 34 -12.61 3.91 -12.43
CA LEU A 34 -13.47 3.47 -13.52
C LEU A 34 -14.78 2.86 -13.01
N LEU A 35 -14.74 2.12 -11.91
CA LEU A 35 -15.91 1.52 -11.26
C LEU A 35 -16.68 2.53 -10.37
N ARG A 36 -16.26 3.77 -10.33
CA ARG A 36 -16.88 4.85 -9.54
C ARG A 36 -16.95 4.54 -8.03
N THR A 37 -15.99 3.79 -7.50
CA THR A 37 -15.92 3.46 -6.08
C THR A 37 -15.66 4.73 -5.26
N PRO A 38 -16.31 4.93 -4.10
CA PRO A 38 -16.01 6.03 -3.20
C PRO A 38 -14.56 5.91 -2.67
N ARG A 39 -13.83 7.03 -2.65
CA ARG A 39 -12.44 7.11 -2.15
C ARG A 39 -11.52 6.00 -2.69
N PRO A 40 -11.43 5.82 -4.01
CA PRO A 40 -10.77 4.68 -4.63
C PRO A 40 -9.30 4.56 -4.23
N GLU A 41 -8.58 5.67 -4.11
CA GLU A 41 -7.18 5.73 -3.72
C GLU A 41 -6.92 5.23 -2.29
N GLY A 42 -7.74 5.67 -1.33
CA GLY A 42 -7.63 5.22 0.06
C GLY A 42 -8.00 3.74 0.23
N THR A 43 -9.02 3.27 -0.49
CA THR A 43 -9.42 1.86 -0.48
C THR A 43 -8.33 0.99 -1.09
N ALA A 44 -7.73 1.40 -2.21
CA ALA A 44 -6.63 0.67 -2.83
C ALA A 44 -5.41 0.57 -1.89
N ALA A 45 -4.99 1.69 -1.28
CA ALA A 45 -3.87 1.69 -0.33
C ALA A 45 -4.13 0.79 0.87
N LEU A 46 -5.36 0.80 1.41
CA LEU A 46 -5.73 -0.07 2.54
C LEU A 46 -5.63 -1.55 2.15
N LEU A 47 -6.16 -1.94 0.99
CA LEU A 47 -6.12 -3.32 0.52
C LEU A 47 -4.68 -3.80 0.30
N VAL A 48 -3.84 -2.99 -0.35
CA VAL A 48 -2.43 -3.31 -0.57
C VAL A 48 -1.68 -3.43 0.76
N SER A 49 -1.89 -2.50 1.68
CA SER A 49 -1.27 -2.54 3.02
C SER A 49 -1.67 -3.80 3.81
N THR A 50 -2.96 -4.18 3.74
CA THR A 50 -3.49 -5.38 4.40
C THR A 50 -2.93 -6.66 3.76
N TYR A 51 -2.77 -6.67 2.43
CA TYR A 51 -2.16 -7.79 1.72
C TYR A 51 -0.71 -8.04 2.20
N TYR A 52 0.13 -6.99 2.23
CA TYR A 52 1.51 -7.12 2.70
C TYR A 52 1.59 -7.51 4.17
N TYR A 53 0.71 -6.96 5.02
CA TYR A 53 0.61 -7.40 6.40
C TYR A 53 0.31 -8.89 6.52
N GLY A 54 -0.72 -9.37 5.83
CA GLY A 54 -1.13 -10.78 5.86
C GLY A 54 -0.05 -11.72 5.32
N ARG A 55 0.68 -11.28 4.28
CA ARG A 55 1.80 -12.01 3.73
C ARG A 55 2.93 -12.18 4.75
N GLU A 56 3.36 -11.11 5.41
CA GLU A 56 4.44 -11.16 6.40
C GLU A 56 4.02 -11.94 7.65
N ALA A 57 2.77 -11.78 8.10
CA ALA A 57 2.22 -12.58 9.19
C ALA A 57 2.17 -14.07 8.86
N GLY A 58 1.76 -14.43 7.64
CA GLY A 58 1.73 -15.83 7.18
C GLY A 58 3.12 -16.46 7.04
N GLN A 59 4.11 -15.72 6.55
CA GLN A 59 5.49 -16.19 6.49
C GLN A 59 6.02 -16.50 7.89
N ARG A 60 5.77 -15.60 8.84
CA ARG A 60 6.17 -15.80 10.22
C ARG A 60 5.48 -16.99 10.88
N GLU A 61 4.19 -17.16 10.68
CA GLU A 61 3.46 -18.33 11.18
C GLU A 61 4.06 -19.63 10.63
N HIS A 62 4.43 -19.64 9.35
CA HIS A 62 5.12 -20.76 8.73
C HIS A 62 6.47 -21.04 9.40
N ASP A 63 7.27 -20.02 9.64
CA ASP A 63 8.60 -20.16 10.28
C ASP A 63 8.49 -20.68 11.71
N ILE A 64 7.51 -20.19 12.49
CA ILE A 64 7.22 -20.68 13.85
C ILE A 64 6.82 -22.14 13.83
N LYS A 65 5.93 -22.54 12.93
CA LYS A 65 5.47 -23.94 12.81
C LYS A 65 6.61 -24.89 12.44
N HIS A 66 7.58 -24.45 11.64
CA HIS A 66 8.75 -25.24 11.28
C HIS A 66 9.81 -25.32 12.39
N ALA A 67 9.79 -24.38 13.34
CA ALA A 67 10.66 -24.42 14.53
C ALA A 67 10.18 -25.43 15.61
N GLY A 68 9.01 -26.05 15.43
CA GLY A 68 8.45 -27.09 16.30
C GLY A 68 7.34 -26.59 17.21
N TRP A 69 6.65 -27.57 17.84
CA TRP A 69 5.47 -27.32 18.67
C TRP A 69 5.73 -26.43 19.89
N ASP A 70 6.91 -26.56 20.49
CA ASP A 70 7.29 -25.75 21.65
C ASP A 70 7.43 -24.27 21.29
N ALA A 71 7.94 -23.98 20.08
CA ALA A 71 8.01 -22.62 19.58
C ALA A 71 6.61 -22.05 19.30
N VAL A 72 5.69 -22.88 18.79
CA VAL A 72 4.28 -22.48 18.59
C VAL A 72 3.63 -22.11 19.92
N GLN A 73 3.79 -22.95 20.94
CA GLN A 73 3.22 -22.69 22.27
C GLN A 73 3.79 -21.42 22.93
N ALA A 74 5.09 -21.19 22.80
CA ALA A 74 5.73 -19.99 23.34
C ALA A 74 5.25 -18.69 22.70
N HIS A 75 4.69 -18.76 21.49
CA HIS A 75 4.25 -17.60 20.71
C HIS A 75 2.72 -17.49 20.57
N LEU A 76 1.95 -18.44 21.11
CA LEU A 76 0.49 -18.36 21.12
C LEU A 76 0.01 -17.12 21.86
N GLY A 77 -0.65 -16.22 21.15
CA GLY A 77 -1.17 -14.95 21.68
C GLY A 77 -0.24 -13.74 21.54
N ALA A 78 1.05 -13.95 21.26
CA ALA A 78 2.00 -12.86 21.00
C ALA A 78 2.17 -12.54 19.51
N GLU A 79 1.56 -13.35 18.64
CA GLU A 79 1.78 -13.36 17.19
C GLU A 79 1.42 -12.03 16.52
N PHE A 80 0.49 -11.28 17.08
CA PHE A 80 0.02 -10.04 16.48
C PHE A 80 0.93 -8.84 16.79
N LEU A 81 1.66 -8.84 17.91
CA LEU A 81 2.44 -7.70 18.37
C LEU A 81 3.87 -8.06 18.80
N TYR A 82 4.15 -9.31 19.15
CA TYR A 82 5.45 -9.75 19.64
C TYR A 82 6.23 -10.55 18.60
N GLY A 83 7.48 -10.19 18.43
CA GLY A 83 8.43 -10.94 17.64
C GLY A 83 8.51 -10.52 16.17
N TRP A 84 7.94 -9.38 15.79
CA TRP A 84 8.30 -8.69 14.57
C TRP A 84 9.70 -8.10 14.76
N TYR A 85 10.71 -8.73 14.16
CA TYR A 85 12.04 -8.15 14.13
C TYR A 85 12.19 -7.26 12.89
N LEU A 86 13.18 -6.36 12.94
CA LEU A 86 13.35 -5.28 11.96
C LEU A 86 13.18 -5.68 10.48
N PRO A 87 13.75 -6.80 9.98
CA PRO A 87 13.57 -7.18 8.57
C PRO A 87 12.11 -7.39 8.15
N ASN A 88 11.28 -8.00 8.99
CA ASN A 88 9.87 -8.24 8.68
C ASN A 88 9.07 -6.94 8.75
N LEU A 89 9.41 -6.09 9.72
CA LEU A 89 8.78 -4.79 9.85
C LEU A 89 9.06 -3.91 8.62
N GLU A 90 10.30 -3.90 8.13
CA GLU A 90 10.66 -3.17 6.92
C GLU A 90 9.90 -3.67 5.68
N GLN A 91 9.74 -4.99 5.54
CA GLN A 91 9.03 -5.60 4.42
C GLN A 91 7.53 -5.32 4.41
N TRP A 92 6.95 -4.92 5.53
CA TRP A 92 5.58 -4.44 5.62
C TRP A 92 5.48 -2.91 5.57
N VAL A 93 6.32 -2.19 6.32
CA VAL A 93 6.27 -0.73 6.43
C VAL A 93 6.60 -0.05 5.09
N ALA A 94 7.64 -0.52 4.40
CA ALA A 94 8.04 0.08 3.13
C ALA A 94 6.93 0.02 2.04
N PRO A 95 6.31 -1.14 1.75
CA PRO A 95 5.20 -1.19 0.80
C PRO A 95 3.97 -0.42 1.29
N THR A 96 3.68 -0.42 2.59
CA THR A 96 2.58 0.36 3.16
C THR A 96 2.79 1.85 2.94
N CYS A 97 3.96 2.39 3.26
CA CYS A 97 4.29 3.78 3.00
C CYS A 97 4.21 4.13 1.51
N ALA A 98 4.70 3.27 0.62
CA ALA A 98 4.60 3.45 -0.82
C ALA A 98 3.15 3.51 -1.30
N ALA A 99 2.29 2.60 -0.84
CA ALA A 99 0.87 2.56 -1.16
C ALA A 99 0.16 3.85 -0.75
N TRP A 100 0.37 4.33 0.46
CA TRP A 100 -0.25 5.56 0.96
C TRP A 100 0.32 6.83 0.29
N ALA A 101 1.59 6.85 -0.09
CA ALA A 101 2.16 7.95 -0.86
C ALA A 101 1.50 8.08 -2.24
N VAL A 102 1.28 6.96 -2.93
CA VAL A 102 0.54 6.93 -4.22
C VAL A 102 -0.91 7.38 -4.03
N ALA A 103 -1.59 6.87 -3.01
CA ALA A 103 -2.97 7.27 -2.72
C ALA A 103 -3.08 8.78 -2.47
N ALA A 104 -2.16 9.36 -1.70
CA ALA A 104 -2.10 10.78 -1.45
C ALA A 104 -1.86 11.59 -2.75
N ALA A 105 -0.95 11.13 -3.60
CA ALA A 105 -0.67 11.78 -4.88
C ALA A 105 -1.91 11.77 -5.81
N ILE A 106 -2.57 10.62 -5.95
CA ILE A 106 -3.80 10.49 -6.75
C ILE A 106 -4.91 11.39 -6.18
N TYR A 107 -5.10 11.39 -4.87
CA TYR A 107 -6.08 12.26 -4.21
C TYR A 107 -5.82 13.75 -4.50
N LEU A 108 -4.57 14.20 -4.38
CA LEU A 108 -4.19 15.57 -4.64
C LEU A 108 -4.42 15.97 -6.12
N ILE A 109 -4.09 15.10 -7.06
CA ILE A 109 -4.34 15.33 -8.48
C ILE A 109 -5.84 15.46 -8.73
N ARG A 110 -6.65 14.52 -8.26
CA ARG A 110 -8.11 14.52 -8.43
C ARG A 110 -8.76 15.73 -7.79
N SER A 111 -8.35 16.10 -6.58
CA SER A 111 -8.92 17.25 -5.87
C SER A 111 -8.65 18.59 -6.56
N ARG A 112 -7.55 18.68 -7.31
CA ARG A 112 -7.25 19.87 -8.13
C ARG A 112 -8.07 19.90 -9.41
N THR A 113 -8.30 18.76 -10.04
CA THR A 113 -9.06 18.67 -11.30
C THR A 113 -10.56 18.85 -11.10
N THR A 114 -11.08 18.50 -9.93
CA THR A 114 -12.53 18.64 -9.61
C THR A 114 -12.91 20.03 -9.10
N ARG A 115 -11.96 20.91 -8.79
CA ARG A 115 -12.25 22.32 -8.53
C ARG A 115 -12.54 23.03 -9.85
N ALA A 116 -13.75 22.89 -10.36
CA ALA A 116 -14.21 23.69 -11.49
C ALA A 116 -14.10 25.20 -11.10
N PRO A 117 -13.64 26.07 -12.02
CA PRO A 117 -13.67 27.50 -11.77
C PRO A 117 -15.11 27.92 -11.45
N ALA A 118 -15.28 28.72 -10.39
CA ALA A 118 -16.57 29.25 -10.02
C ALA A 118 -17.22 29.93 -11.25
N PRO A 119 -18.51 29.70 -11.53
CA PRO A 119 -19.19 30.33 -12.67
C PRO A 119 -19.01 31.84 -12.54
N LYS A 120 -18.51 32.47 -13.62
CA LYS A 120 -18.38 33.93 -13.69
C LYS A 120 -19.76 34.52 -13.35
N PRO A 121 -19.84 35.52 -12.44
CA PRO A 121 -21.10 36.17 -12.13
C PRO A 121 -21.70 36.68 -13.45
N VAL A 122 -22.90 36.22 -13.77
CA VAL A 122 -23.68 36.75 -14.91
C VAL A 122 -23.93 38.21 -14.60
N GLY A 123 -23.28 39.08 -15.36
CA GLY A 123 -23.47 40.52 -15.23
C GLY A 123 -24.96 40.82 -15.34
N ARG A 124 -25.59 41.26 -14.24
CA ARG A 124 -26.92 41.83 -14.29
C ARG A 124 -26.83 43.05 -15.20
N GLY A 125 -27.37 42.91 -16.42
CA GLY A 125 -27.59 44.04 -17.31
C GLY A 125 -28.37 45.10 -16.55
N ARG A 126 -27.79 46.24 -16.35
CA ARG A 126 -28.53 47.45 -15.91
C ARG A 126 -29.47 47.82 -17.05
N SER A 127 -30.73 47.59 -16.87
CA SER A 127 -31.79 48.28 -17.60
C SER A 127 -32.01 49.68 -17.06
#